data_d5ad62adb4f25bb5b3ecc20e35698bc4
#
_entry.id   d5ad62adb4f25bb5b3ecc20e35698bc4
#
_cell.length_a   1.000
_cell.length_b   1.000
_cell.length_c   1.000
_cell.angle_alpha   90.00
_cell.angle_beta   90.00
_cell.angle_gamma   90.00
#
_symmetry.space_group_name_H-M   'P 1'
#
loop_
_entity.id
_entity.type
_entity.pdbx_description
1 polymer ?
#
loop_
_entity_poly.entity_id
_entity_poly.type
_entity_poly.pdbx_seq_one_letter_code
_entity_poly.pdbx_strand_id
1 'polypeptide(L)'
;MFYLRLARGYRVLDLGRWLLTALAGAVVAAFLLRALGRAMSDPAGGSAALARLLWCLPPLASVAWFAGVAARAVPARRADRITGLTTAGAGAGRIRALIAGEVALACGVGAGLTLLLFLVLRNDIAGPALADELGMGVALPAAAPVTLLALVPITAGLAAAGAVRPTETLPGRTRPEPTGFGPWRLALPIGLAVIGLALELIALRPGAAADGRPIHLPAGLGTTSTAALGGWLASAVGLALLTGPLLGWAGRLLALGRPTPLRLLAGRGLTAQARRLGAPLAVLALALAMVLTTIRYWLGEPGSADVLPAIEAGLVLGCAAGAVIARLAEVRTARRGVAEALLRLGAAPRLLFGAVVLRTLMSGTVLLVTGGATAALAAAGLR
;
A
#
# COMPACT_ATOMS: atom_id res chain seq x y z
N MET A 1 17.18 -26.20 7.20
CA MET A 1 16.21 -26.06 8.31
C MET A 1 16.55 -24.92 9.30
N PHE A 2 17.82 -24.68 9.64
CA PHE A 2 18.22 -23.63 10.58
C PHE A 2 17.82 -22.21 10.12
N TYR A 3 18.06 -21.84 8.85
CA TYR A 3 17.68 -20.55 8.28
C TYR A 3 16.16 -20.31 8.24
N LEU A 4 15.36 -21.34 7.99
CA LEU A 4 13.90 -21.26 8.01
C LEU A 4 13.37 -21.00 9.43
N ARG A 5 13.96 -21.62 10.46
CA ARG A 5 13.61 -21.35 11.86
C ARG A 5 14.05 -19.95 12.30
N LEU A 6 15.20 -19.48 11.83
CA LEU A 6 15.66 -18.11 12.07
C LEU A 6 14.75 -17.06 11.40
N ALA A 7 14.27 -17.32 10.20
CA ALA A 7 13.39 -16.42 9.45
C ALA A 7 11.98 -16.37 10.05
N ARG A 8 11.44 -17.51 10.48
CA ARG A 8 10.02 -17.65 10.87
C ARG A 8 9.67 -17.03 12.22
N GLY A 9 10.61 -16.90 13.18
CA GLY A 9 10.33 -16.45 14.54
C GLY A 9 9.43 -17.43 15.32
N TYR A 10 9.45 -17.35 16.66
CA TYR A 10 8.66 -18.26 17.53
C TYR A 10 7.30 -17.71 17.94
N ARG A 11 7.01 -16.42 17.66
CA ARG A 11 5.76 -15.79 18.10
C ARG A 11 4.68 -15.94 17.04
N VAL A 12 3.44 -16.20 17.46
CA VAL A 12 2.25 -16.35 16.59
C VAL A 12 2.07 -15.12 15.69
N LEU A 13 2.36 -13.91 16.20
CA LEU A 13 2.29 -12.66 15.42
C LEU A 13 3.31 -12.58 14.28
N ASP A 14 4.50 -13.16 14.46
CA ASP A 14 5.53 -13.20 13.41
C ASP A 14 5.15 -14.20 12.32
N LEU A 15 4.55 -15.32 12.71
CA LEU A 15 4.01 -16.30 11.77
C LEU A 15 2.84 -15.71 10.97
N GLY A 16 1.90 -15.04 11.65
CA GLY A 16 0.77 -14.38 10.98
C GLY A 16 1.22 -13.34 9.96
N ARG A 17 2.23 -12.54 10.30
CA ARG A 17 2.81 -11.57 9.36
C ARG A 17 3.46 -12.26 8.16
N TRP A 18 4.25 -13.32 8.41
CA TRP A 18 4.90 -14.10 7.36
C TRP A 18 3.88 -14.71 6.40
N LEU A 19 2.80 -15.29 6.95
CA LEU A 19 1.69 -15.85 6.16
C LEU A 19 0.96 -14.76 5.37
N LEU A 20 0.71 -13.59 5.96
CA LEU A 20 0.07 -12.48 5.25
C LEU A 20 0.93 -11.96 4.09
N THR A 21 2.25 -11.87 4.27
CA THR A 21 3.14 -11.48 3.17
C THR A 21 3.23 -12.55 2.09
N ALA A 22 3.24 -13.83 2.46
CA ALA A 22 3.20 -14.94 1.52
C ALA A 22 1.88 -14.98 0.74
N LEU A 23 0.73 -14.80 1.42
CA LEU A 23 -0.59 -14.74 0.80
C LEU A 23 -0.70 -13.55 -0.17
N ALA A 24 -0.27 -12.35 0.25
CA ALA A 24 -0.26 -11.19 -0.61
C ALA A 24 0.61 -11.40 -1.87
N GLY A 25 1.79 -12.02 -1.70
CA GLY A 25 2.65 -12.42 -2.81
C GLY A 25 1.99 -13.46 -3.73
N ALA A 26 1.27 -14.43 -3.17
CA ALA A 26 0.54 -15.44 -3.92
C ALA A 26 -0.58 -14.83 -4.78
N VAL A 27 -1.36 -13.91 -4.23
CA VAL A 27 -2.46 -13.26 -4.98
C VAL A 27 -1.91 -12.41 -6.12
N VAL A 28 -0.84 -11.62 -5.91
CA VAL A 28 -0.20 -10.87 -7.01
C VAL A 28 0.37 -11.81 -8.06
N ALA A 29 0.98 -12.91 -7.65
CA ALA A 29 1.48 -13.94 -8.57
C ALA A 29 0.35 -14.52 -9.43
N ALA A 30 -0.83 -14.74 -8.86
CA ALA A 30 -2.01 -15.21 -9.60
C ALA A 30 -2.45 -14.20 -10.65
N PHE A 31 -2.49 -12.89 -10.34
CA PHE A 31 -2.81 -11.84 -11.31
C PHE A 31 -1.79 -11.80 -12.46
N LEU A 32 -0.50 -11.89 -12.14
CA LEU A 32 0.56 -11.88 -13.15
C LEU A 32 0.48 -13.10 -14.08
N LEU A 33 0.23 -14.29 -13.53
CA LEU A 33 0.09 -15.52 -14.33
C LEU A 33 -1.18 -15.50 -15.20
N ARG A 34 -2.29 -14.98 -14.67
CA ARG A 34 -3.52 -14.75 -15.43
C ARG A 34 -3.30 -13.76 -16.57
N ALA A 35 -2.64 -12.63 -16.28
CA ALA A 35 -2.32 -11.64 -17.31
C ALA A 35 -1.43 -12.23 -18.40
N LEU A 36 -0.47 -13.10 -18.02
CA LEU A 36 0.35 -13.86 -18.97
C LEU A 36 -0.50 -14.81 -19.81
N GLY A 37 -1.38 -15.61 -19.19
CA GLY A 37 -2.27 -16.55 -19.90
C GLY A 37 -3.12 -15.83 -20.96
N ARG A 38 -3.79 -14.74 -20.57
CA ARG A 38 -4.56 -13.91 -21.49
C ARG A 38 -3.72 -13.24 -22.57
N ALA A 39 -2.50 -12.81 -22.25
CA ALA A 39 -1.60 -12.21 -23.22
C ALA A 39 -1.16 -13.20 -24.31
N MET A 40 -1.11 -14.49 -23.96
CA MET A 40 -0.72 -15.56 -24.89
C MET A 40 -1.89 -15.99 -25.77
N SER A 41 -3.14 -15.96 -25.28
CA SER A 41 -4.33 -16.34 -26.06
C SER A 41 -4.88 -15.20 -26.91
N ASP A 42 -4.38 -13.96 -26.77
CA ASP A 42 -4.90 -12.81 -27.49
C ASP A 42 -4.35 -12.68 -28.92
N PRO A 43 -5.19 -12.75 -29.96
CA PRO A 43 -4.76 -12.57 -31.34
C PRO A 43 -4.37 -11.11 -31.68
N ALA A 44 -4.71 -10.12 -30.81
CA ALA A 44 -4.48 -8.69 -31.07
C ALA A 44 -3.01 -8.25 -30.95
N GLY A 45 -2.09 -9.12 -30.50
CA GLY A 45 -0.65 -8.90 -30.52
C GLY A 45 -0.09 -8.15 -29.33
N GLY A 46 1.22 -7.85 -29.38
CA GLY A 46 2.06 -7.47 -28.24
C GLY A 46 1.69 -6.17 -27.49
N SER A 47 1.02 -5.19 -28.11
CA SER A 47 0.66 -3.94 -27.43
C SER A 47 -0.46 -4.14 -26.40
N ALA A 48 -1.46 -4.95 -26.71
CA ALA A 48 -2.54 -5.29 -25.78
C ALA A 48 -2.04 -6.17 -24.62
N ALA A 49 -1.15 -7.12 -24.92
CA ALA A 49 -0.49 -7.96 -23.93
C ALA A 49 0.35 -7.11 -22.95
N LEU A 50 1.13 -6.15 -23.46
CA LEU A 50 1.94 -5.24 -22.64
C LEU A 50 1.06 -4.35 -21.75
N ALA A 51 -0.04 -3.82 -22.28
CA ALA A 51 -0.99 -3.04 -21.49
C ALA A 51 -1.56 -3.84 -20.32
N ARG A 52 -1.95 -5.11 -20.54
CA ARG A 52 -2.45 -6.01 -19.47
C ARG A 52 -1.42 -6.27 -18.38
N LEU A 53 -0.15 -6.49 -18.76
CA LEU A 53 0.94 -6.67 -17.79
C LEU A 53 1.20 -5.39 -16.99
N LEU A 54 1.13 -4.21 -17.61
CA LEU A 54 1.27 -2.94 -16.92
C LEU A 54 0.19 -2.70 -15.87
N TRP A 55 -1.03 -3.20 -16.09
CA TRP A 55 -2.11 -3.11 -15.11
C TRP A 55 -1.90 -3.99 -13.86
N CYS A 56 -0.96 -4.93 -13.89
CA CYS A 56 -0.54 -5.65 -12.68
C CYS A 56 0.44 -4.85 -11.79
N LEU A 57 0.92 -3.67 -12.23
CA LEU A 57 1.84 -2.84 -11.45
C LEU A 57 1.22 -2.29 -10.15
N PRO A 58 -0.04 -1.80 -10.10
CA PRO A 58 -0.64 -1.33 -8.85
C PRO A 58 -0.70 -2.41 -7.75
N PRO A 59 -1.21 -3.64 -7.99
CA PRO A 59 -1.16 -4.70 -6.99
C PRO A 59 0.28 -5.09 -6.60
N LEU A 60 1.21 -5.17 -7.54
CA LEU A 60 2.62 -5.45 -7.26
C LEU A 60 3.24 -4.36 -6.36
N ALA A 61 2.99 -3.08 -6.68
CA ALA A 61 3.46 -1.95 -5.88
C ALA A 61 2.84 -1.94 -4.48
N SER A 62 1.57 -2.31 -4.34
CA SER A 62 0.89 -2.38 -3.04
C SER A 62 1.47 -3.44 -2.13
N VAL A 63 1.80 -4.62 -2.67
CA VAL A 63 2.46 -5.70 -1.93
C VAL A 63 3.90 -5.32 -1.56
N ALA A 64 4.66 -4.73 -2.48
CA ALA A 64 6.00 -4.23 -2.20
C ALA A 64 5.97 -3.15 -1.10
N TRP A 65 5.01 -2.23 -1.16
CA TRP A 65 4.78 -1.23 -0.11
C TRP A 65 4.48 -1.85 1.25
N PHE A 66 3.51 -2.78 1.30
CA PHE A 66 3.17 -3.51 2.52
C PHE A 66 4.38 -4.25 3.10
N ALA A 67 5.12 -4.95 2.26
CA ALA A 67 6.36 -5.65 2.62
C ALA A 67 7.41 -4.69 3.22
N GLY A 68 7.61 -3.53 2.61
CA GLY A 68 8.49 -2.48 3.13
C GLY A 68 8.06 -1.95 4.49
N VAL A 69 6.76 -1.67 4.68
CA VAL A 69 6.23 -1.21 5.97
C VAL A 69 6.35 -2.30 7.04
N ALA A 70 6.05 -3.55 6.70
CA ALA A 70 6.19 -4.69 7.60
C ALA A 70 7.65 -4.92 8.02
N ALA A 71 8.60 -4.77 7.09
CA ALA A 71 10.03 -4.91 7.36
C ALA A 71 10.56 -3.88 8.36
N ARG A 72 10.07 -2.63 8.31
CA ARG A 72 10.46 -1.57 9.28
C ARG A 72 10.10 -1.91 10.72
N ALA A 73 9.06 -2.68 10.95
CA ALA A 73 8.64 -3.07 12.30
C ALA A 73 9.53 -4.16 12.92
N VAL A 74 10.37 -4.84 12.13
CA VAL A 74 11.21 -5.95 12.58
C VAL A 74 12.26 -5.53 13.63
N PRO A 75 13.04 -4.44 13.43
CA PRO A 75 14.03 -4.01 14.40
C PRO A 75 13.45 -3.73 15.78
N ALA A 76 12.31 -3.05 15.84
CA ALA A 76 11.66 -2.70 17.10
C ALA A 76 11.06 -3.91 17.83
N ARG A 77 10.61 -4.93 17.09
CA ARG A 77 9.98 -6.13 17.67
C ARG A 77 10.96 -7.23 18.06
N ARG A 78 12.11 -7.25 17.40
CA ARG A 78 13.16 -8.26 17.58
C ARG A 78 14.48 -7.61 17.99
N ALA A 79 14.42 -6.65 18.91
CA ALA A 79 15.61 -5.92 19.39
C ALA A 79 16.72 -6.86 19.86
N ASP A 80 16.37 -7.91 20.63
CA ASP A 80 17.31 -8.90 21.15
C ASP A 80 18.06 -9.63 20.02
N ARG A 81 17.36 -9.98 18.93
CA ARG A 81 17.98 -10.62 17.76
C ARG A 81 18.94 -9.67 17.05
N ILE A 82 18.56 -8.41 16.91
CA ILE A 82 19.42 -7.40 16.26
C ILE A 82 20.64 -7.13 17.14
N THR A 83 20.45 -7.00 18.44
CA THR A 83 21.55 -6.84 19.39
C THR A 83 22.50 -8.06 19.31
N GLY A 84 21.98 -9.28 19.30
CA GLY A 84 22.79 -10.49 19.13
C GLY A 84 23.56 -10.53 17.80
N LEU A 85 22.94 -10.07 16.69
CA LEU A 85 23.62 -9.99 15.40
C LEU A 85 24.70 -8.89 15.38
N THR A 86 24.46 -7.74 16.02
CA THR A 86 25.46 -6.66 16.12
C THR A 86 26.62 -7.04 17.02
N THR A 87 26.38 -7.73 18.14
CA THR A 87 27.45 -8.25 19.00
C THR A 87 28.29 -9.35 18.31
N ALA A 88 27.67 -10.12 17.40
CA ALA A 88 28.37 -11.08 16.53
C ALA A 88 29.07 -10.40 15.33
N GLY A 89 29.15 -9.06 15.29
CA GLY A 89 29.88 -8.32 14.25
C GLY A 89 29.10 -8.12 12.94
N ALA A 90 27.77 -8.36 12.90
CA ALA A 90 26.98 -8.11 11.70
C ALA A 90 26.79 -6.59 11.50
N GLY A 91 27.31 -6.06 10.39
CA GLY A 91 27.08 -4.67 9.99
C GLY A 91 25.63 -4.40 9.56
N ALA A 92 25.23 -3.13 9.56
CA ALA A 92 23.88 -2.67 9.20
C ALA A 92 23.42 -3.19 7.83
N GLY A 93 24.31 -3.27 6.85
CA GLY A 93 24.01 -3.82 5.52
C GLY A 93 23.60 -5.28 5.55
N ARG A 94 24.31 -6.10 6.34
CA ARG A 94 24.01 -7.53 6.50
C ARG A 94 22.68 -7.76 7.21
N ILE A 95 22.36 -6.94 8.22
CA ILE A 95 21.07 -7.01 8.91
C ILE A 95 19.92 -6.64 7.97
N ARG A 96 20.09 -5.60 7.15
CA ARG A 96 19.10 -5.20 6.11
C ARG A 96 18.89 -6.31 5.09
N ALA A 97 19.98 -6.93 4.62
CA ALA A 97 19.91 -8.04 3.67
C ALA A 97 19.18 -9.25 4.24
N LEU A 98 19.39 -9.58 5.53
CA LEU A 98 18.65 -10.65 6.21
C LEU A 98 17.16 -10.38 6.31
N ILE A 99 16.77 -9.13 6.65
CA ILE A 99 15.35 -8.74 6.73
C ILE A 99 14.71 -8.77 5.33
N ALA A 100 15.42 -8.26 4.32
CA ALA A 100 14.96 -8.29 2.93
C ALA A 100 14.81 -9.71 2.40
N GLY A 101 15.76 -10.59 2.73
CA GLY A 101 15.74 -12.01 2.37
C GLY A 101 14.57 -12.75 3.03
N GLU A 102 14.24 -12.45 4.29
CA GLU A 102 13.07 -13.01 4.98
C GLU A 102 11.77 -12.67 4.25
N VAL A 103 11.61 -11.42 3.82
CA VAL A 103 10.43 -10.94 3.09
C VAL A 103 10.38 -11.54 1.68
N ALA A 104 11.51 -11.52 0.97
CA ALA A 104 11.61 -12.11 -0.37
C ALA A 104 11.28 -13.61 -0.36
N LEU A 105 11.75 -14.34 0.66
CA LEU A 105 11.45 -15.75 0.83
C LEU A 105 9.97 -16.00 1.09
N ALA A 106 9.31 -15.18 1.92
CA ALA A 106 7.88 -15.29 2.16
C ALA A 106 7.07 -15.09 0.85
N CYS A 107 7.37 -14.01 0.12
CA CYS A 107 6.74 -13.74 -1.17
C CYS A 107 7.06 -14.82 -2.22
N GLY A 108 8.30 -15.32 -2.23
CA GLY A 108 8.73 -16.38 -3.14
C GLY A 108 8.02 -17.70 -2.90
N VAL A 109 7.78 -18.08 -1.64
CA VAL A 109 6.96 -19.27 -1.31
C VAL A 109 5.54 -19.08 -1.78
N GLY A 110 4.92 -17.90 -1.55
CA GLY A 110 3.59 -17.59 -2.06
C GLY A 110 3.52 -17.69 -3.58
N ALA A 111 4.44 -17.06 -4.28
CA ALA A 111 4.51 -17.09 -5.75
C ALA A 111 4.74 -18.51 -6.31
N GLY A 112 5.63 -19.30 -5.65
CA GLY A 112 5.88 -20.68 -6.04
C GLY A 112 4.66 -21.59 -5.88
N LEU A 113 3.93 -21.47 -4.78
CA LEU A 113 2.68 -22.20 -4.58
C LEU A 113 1.63 -21.82 -5.62
N THR A 114 1.54 -20.54 -5.97
CA THR A 114 0.62 -20.07 -7.02
C THR A 114 1.01 -20.59 -8.40
N LEU A 115 2.30 -20.68 -8.71
CA LEU A 115 2.76 -21.29 -9.95
C LEU A 115 2.34 -22.77 -10.04
N LEU A 116 2.54 -23.53 -8.97
CA LEU A 116 2.12 -24.93 -8.91
C LEU A 116 0.59 -25.04 -9.13
N LEU A 117 -0.18 -24.23 -8.45
CA LEU A 117 -1.63 -24.19 -8.61
C LEU A 117 -2.04 -23.83 -10.04
N PHE A 118 -1.39 -22.82 -10.63
CA PHE A 118 -1.63 -22.41 -12.03
C PHE A 118 -1.35 -23.54 -13.02
N LEU A 119 -0.25 -24.26 -12.84
CA LEU A 119 0.11 -25.39 -13.72
C LEU A 119 -0.88 -26.55 -13.58
N VAL A 120 -1.29 -26.89 -12.36
CA VAL A 120 -2.30 -27.93 -12.10
C VAL A 120 -3.66 -27.52 -12.70
N LEU A 121 -4.11 -26.29 -12.47
CA LEU A 121 -5.36 -25.81 -13.06
C LEU A 121 -5.29 -25.85 -14.59
N ARG A 122 -4.21 -25.38 -15.18
CA ARG A 122 -4.04 -25.33 -16.63
C ARG A 122 -4.01 -26.71 -17.29
N ASN A 123 -3.34 -27.67 -16.69
CA ASN A 123 -3.10 -28.97 -17.30
C ASN A 123 -4.20 -30.01 -17.01
N ASP A 124 -4.77 -29.96 -15.79
CA ASP A 124 -5.55 -31.12 -15.31
C ASP A 124 -7.02 -30.79 -14.98
N ILE A 125 -7.36 -29.56 -14.65
CA ILE A 125 -8.66 -29.24 -14.00
C ILE A 125 -9.49 -28.23 -14.78
N ALA A 126 -8.87 -27.30 -15.51
CA ALA A 126 -9.59 -26.19 -16.10
C ALA A 126 -10.46 -26.63 -17.28
N GLY A 127 -11.75 -26.35 -17.20
CA GLY A 127 -12.70 -26.50 -18.29
C GLY A 127 -12.60 -25.34 -19.31
N PRO A 128 -13.38 -25.42 -20.40
CA PRO A 128 -13.34 -24.43 -21.50
C PRO A 128 -13.60 -22.99 -21.06
N ALA A 129 -14.31 -22.79 -19.95
CA ALA A 129 -14.58 -21.44 -19.40
C ALA A 129 -13.34 -20.69 -18.92
N LEU A 130 -12.26 -21.38 -18.56
CA LEU A 130 -11.00 -20.79 -18.10
C LEU A 130 -9.88 -20.89 -19.14
N ALA A 131 -10.15 -21.42 -20.33
CA ALA A 131 -9.15 -21.67 -21.36
C ALA A 131 -8.39 -20.40 -21.74
N ASP A 132 -9.11 -19.31 -22.03
CA ASP A 132 -8.53 -18.02 -22.41
C ASP A 132 -7.77 -17.35 -21.26
N GLU A 133 -8.27 -17.52 -20.01
CA GLU A 133 -7.66 -16.95 -18.82
C GLU A 133 -6.30 -17.58 -18.47
N LEU A 134 -6.17 -18.88 -18.77
CA LEU A 134 -4.98 -19.68 -18.47
C LEU A 134 -4.08 -19.87 -19.70
N GLY A 135 -4.49 -19.35 -20.87
CA GLY A 135 -3.76 -19.53 -22.13
C GLY A 135 -3.67 -21.01 -22.56
N MET A 136 -4.77 -21.78 -22.40
CA MET A 136 -4.80 -23.18 -22.77
C MET A 136 -4.67 -23.35 -24.30
N GLY A 137 -4.01 -24.42 -24.73
CA GLY A 137 -3.79 -24.68 -26.15
C GLY A 137 -2.60 -23.93 -26.79
N VAL A 138 -1.99 -23.00 -26.10
CA VAL A 138 -0.78 -22.27 -26.53
C VAL A 138 0.43 -22.82 -25.78
N ALA A 139 1.56 -23.06 -26.44
CA ALA A 139 2.78 -23.51 -25.77
C ALA A 139 3.29 -22.44 -24.76
N LEU A 140 3.42 -22.81 -23.50
CA LEU A 140 3.93 -21.92 -22.45
C LEU A 140 5.46 -21.92 -22.50
N PRO A 141 6.12 -20.78 -22.80
CA PRO A 141 7.57 -20.69 -22.68
C PRO A 141 7.97 -20.88 -21.21
N ALA A 142 8.77 -21.90 -20.91
CA ALA A 142 9.12 -22.26 -19.52
C ALA A 142 9.72 -21.10 -18.72
N ALA A 143 10.45 -20.21 -19.39
CA ALA A 143 11.07 -19.05 -18.75
C ALA A 143 10.08 -17.93 -18.40
N ALA A 144 9.00 -17.73 -19.15
CA ALA A 144 8.09 -16.61 -19.00
C ALA A 144 7.40 -16.55 -17.62
N PRO A 145 6.76 -17.63 -17.11
CA PRO A 145 6.15 -17.58 -15.79
C PRO A 145 7.19 -17.41 -14.67
N VAL A 146 8.36 -18.02 -14.79
CA VAL A 146 9.41 -17.94 -13.77
C VAL A 146 10.00 -16.53 -13.67
N THR A 147 10.32 -15.90 -14.81
CA THR A 147 10.85 -14.53 -14.84
C THR A 147 9.83 -13.51 -14.35
N LEU A 148 8.55 -13.67 -14.74
CA LEU A 148 7.48 -12.80 -14.31
C LEU A 148 7.24 -12.91 -12.79
N LEU A 149 7.21 -14.13 -12.26
CA LEU A 149 7.02 -14.38 -10.84
C LEU A 149 8.22 -13.95 -9.98
N ALA A 150 9.43 -13.95 -10.53
CA ALA A 150 10.61 -13.44 -9.83
C ALA A 150 10.49 -11.94 -9.48
N LEU A 151 9.67 -11.18 -10.21
CA LEU A 151 9.39 -9.78 -9.88
C LEU A 151 8.78 -9.62 -8.48
N VAL A 152 7.95 -10.57 -8.03
CA VAL A 152 7.25 -10.48 -6.74
C VAL A 152 8.23 -10.50 -5.56
N PRO A 153 9.08 -11.52 -5.37
CA PRO A 153 10.05 -11.53 -4.29
C PRO A 153 11.14 -10.46 -4.44
N ILE A 154 11.55 -10.13 -5.66
CA ILE A 154 12.57 -9.10 -5.91
C ILE A 154 12.04 -7.72 -5.47
N THR A 155 10.88 -7.30 -5.96
CA THR A 155 10.31 -5.99 -5.61
C THR A 155 9.98 -5.87 -4.13
N ALA A 156 9.43 -6.92 -3.51
CA ALA A 156 9.16 -6.97 -2.08
C ALA A 156 10.46 -6.92 -1.25
N GLY A 157 11.48 -7.66 -1.64
CA GLY A 157 12.79 -7.66 -1.01
C GLY A 157 13.51 -6.31 -1.11
N LEU A 158 13.50 -5.69 -2.29
CA LEU A 158 14.06 -4.35 -2.50
C LEU A 158 13.33 -3.29 -1.69
N ALA A 159 11.99 -3.34 -1.67
CA ALA A 159 11.18 -2.44 -0.85
C ALA A 159 11.48 -2.62 0.65
N ALA A 160 11.64 -3.85 1.13
CA ALA A 160 12.04 -4.16 2.50
C ALA A 160 13.44 -3.63 2.82
N ALA A 161 14.41 -3.83 1.95
CA ALA A 161 15.77 -3.33 2.10
C ALA A 161 15.82 -1.80 2.15
N GLY A 162 15.10 -1.13 1.26
CA GLY A 162 15.01 0.33 1.22
C GLY A 162 14.26 0.93 2.39
N ALA A 163 13.29 0.18 2.96
CA ALA A 163 12.47 0.62 4.06
C ALA A 163 13.22 0.64 5.40
N VAL A 164 14.14 -0.30 5.65
CA VAL A 164 14.90 -0.40 6.91
C VAL A 164 16.07 0.57 6.88
N ARG A 165 16.06 1.58 7.75
CA ARG A 165 17.14 2.57 7.84
C ARG A 165 18.34 2.00 8.58
N PRO A 166 19.59 2.33 8.17
CA PRO A 166 20.80 1.86 8.85
C PRO A 166 20.86 2.26 10.33
N THR A 167 20.30 3.43 10.67
CA THR A 167 20.25 3.93 12.04
C THR A 167 19.29 3.17 12.96
N GLU A 168 18.30 2.49 12.40
CA GLU A 168 17.32 1.68 13.14
C GLU A 168 17.91 0.31 13.55
N THR A 169 19.02 -0.09 12.92
CA THR A 169 19.72 -1.35 13.23
C THR A 169 20.81 -1.20 14.28
N LEU A 170 21.14 0.03 14.70
CA LEU A 170 22.17 0.30 15.70
C LEU A 170 21.50 0.64 17.04
N PRO A 171 21.80 -0.10 18.13
CA PRO A 171 21.27 0.21 19.46
C PRO A 171 21.78 1.57 19.94
N GLY A 172 20.88 2.37 20.51
CA GLY A 172 21.19 3.64 21.18
C GLY A 172 21.18 4.91 20.32
N ARG A 173 20.97 4.84 19.01
CA ARG A 173 20.86 6.05 18.15
C ARG A 173 19.42 6.37 17.73
N THR A 174 18.62 6.81 18.66
CA THR A 174 17.35 7.48 18.33
C THR A 174 17.62 8.95 18.00
N ARG A 175 17.69 9.28 16.71
CA ARG A 175 17.75 10.68 16.29
C ARG A 175 16.36 11.32 16.50
N PRO A 176 16.24 12.43 17.24
CA PRO A 176 14.95 13.09 17.40
C PRO A 176 14.41 13.46 16.00
N GLU A 177 13.23 12.92 15.68
CA GLU A 177 12.58 13.21 14.40
C GLU A 177 12.08 14.67 14.43
N PRO A 178 12.47 15.51 13.46
CA PRO A 178 12.02 16.90 13.43
C PRO A 178 10.49 16.96 13.37
N THR A 179 9.87 17.76 14.24
CA THR A 179 8.41 17.78 14.49
C THR A 179 7.60 18.56 13.46
N GLY A 180 8.24 19.35 12.57
CA GLY A 180 7.56 20.19 11.58
C GLY A 180 7.60 19.63 10.15
N PHE A 181 6.62 19.98 9.31
CA PHE A 181 6.70 19.82 7.87
C PHE A 181 7.42 21.04 7.28
N GLY A 182 8.52 20.82 6.56
CA GLY A 182 9.18 21.90 5.82
C GLY A 182 8.29 22.46 4.71
N PRO A 183 8.53 23.71 4.23
CA PRO A 183 7.68 24.35 3.23
C PRO A 183 7.54 23.54 1.95
N TRP A 184 8.59 22.87 1.51
CA TRP A 184 8.58 21.98 0.33
C TRP A 184 7.62 20.80 0.45
N ARG A 185 7.42 20.30 1.66
CA ARG A 185 6.49 19.19 1.91
C ARG A 185 5.03 19.62 1.86
N LEU A 186 4.75 20.91 1.82
CA LEU A 186 3.43 21.48 1.57
C LEU A 186 3.29 21.97 0.13
N ALA A 187 4.30 22.67 -0.39
CA ALA A 187 4.26 23.23 -1.73
C ALA A 187 4.09 22.17 -2.82
N LEU A 188 4.87 21.09 -2.76
CA LEU A 188 4.82 20.02 -3.78
C LEU A 188 3.46 19.33 -3.85
N PRO A 189 2.85 18.83 -2.76
CA PRO A 189 1.53 18.20 -2.84
C PRO A 189 0.41 19.18 -3.23
N ILE A 190 0.46 20.43 -2.77
CA ILE A 190 -0.48 21.47 -3.18
C ILE A 190 -0.31 21.76 -4.68
N GLY A 191 0.92 21.94 -5.14
CA GLY A 191 1.20 22.17 -6.55
C GLY A 191 0.68 21.03 -7.44
N LEU A 192 0.95 19.78 -7.07
CA LEU A 192 0.44 18.61 -7.78
C LEU A 192 -1.09 18.56 -7.80
N ALA A 193 -1.75 18.83 -6.67
CA ALA A 193 -3.20 18.82 -6.58
C ALA A 193 -3.83 19.92 -7.46
N VAL A 194 -3.27 21.13 -7.44
CA VAL A 194 -3.76 22.26 -8.24
C VAL A 194 -3.53 22.05 -9.73
N ILE A 195 -2.32 21.62 -10.12
CA ILE A 195 -1.99 21.35 -11.52
C ILE A 195 -2.86 20.19 -12.04
N GLY A 196 -2.99 19.13 -11.26
CA GLY A 196 -3.83 17.98 -11.63
C GLY A 196 -5.28 18.38 -11.83
N LEU A 197 -5.84 19.16 -10.91
CA LEU A 197 -7.21 19.68 -11.01
C LEU A 197 -7.38 20.60 -12.24
N ALA A 198 -6.40 21.46 -12.51
CA ALA A 198 -6.45 22.33 -13.68
C ALA A 198 -6.44 21.53 -15.00
N LEU A 199 -5.61 20.51 -15.10
CA LEU A 199 -5.55 19.62 -16.26
C LEU A 199 -6.85 18.84 -16.44
N GLU A 200 -7.46 18.37 -15.36
CA GLU A 200 -8.73 17.66 -15.37
C GLU A 200 -9.88 18.58 -15.84
N LEU A 201 -9.93 19.80 -15.31
CA LEU A 201 -10.91 20.79 -15.73
C LEU A 201 -10.75 21.21 -17.21
N ILE A 202 -9.52 21.28 -17.71
CA ILE A 202 -9.26 21.54 -19.13
C ILE A 202 -9.72 20.37 -19.99
N ALA A 203 -9.44 19.13 -19.55
CA ALA A 203 -9.86 17.93 -20.27
C ALA A 203 -11.38 17.71 -20.28
N LEU A 204 -12.12 18.26 -19.31
CA LEU A 204 -13.57 18.18 -19.21
C LEU A 204 -14.29 19.24 -20.05
N ARG A 205 -13.59 20.20 -20.67
CA ARG A 205 -14.23 21.22 -21.52
C ARG A 205 -14.88 20.58 -22.75
N PRO A 206 -16.07 21.09 -23.15
CA PRO A 206 -16.71 20.66 -24.41
C PRO A 206 -15.76 20.92 -25.57
N GLY A 207 -15.42 19.91 -26.36
CA GLY A 207 -14.49 20.00 -27.50
C GLY A 207 -13.06 19.53 -27.24
N ALA A 208 -12.60 19.45 -26.00
CA ALA A 208 -11.24 18.97 -25.68
C ALA A 208 -11.03 17.46 -25.94
N ALA A 209 -12.12 16.69 -26.05
CA ALA A 209 -12.05 15.24 -26.27
C ALA A 209 -11.66 14.83 -27.70
N ALA A 210 -11.58 15.78 -28.65
CA ALA A 210 -11.33 15.46 -30.05
C ALA A 210 -9.85 15.16 -30.37
N ASP A 211 -8.91 15.59 -29.52
CA ASP A 211 -7.46 15.54 -29.85
C ASP A 211 -6.67 14.39 -29.18
N GLY A 212 -7.30 13.56 -28.34
CA GLY A 212 -6.61 12.49 -27.60
C GLY A 212 -7.06 11.09 -28.01
N ARG A 213 -6.11 10.16 -28.16
CA ARG A 213 -6.43 8.72 -28.30
C ARG A 213 -7.16 8.25 -27.05
N PRO A 214 -8.35 7.66 -27.17
CA PRO A 214 -9.06 7.13 -26.01
C PRO A 214 -8.25 5.99 -25.39
N ILE A 215 -8.05 6.06 -24.08
CA ILE A 215 -7.44 4.98 -23.31
C ILE A 215 -8.57 4.15 -22.71
N HIS A 216 -8.60 2.87 -23.03
CA HIS A 216 -9.49 1.92 -22.38
C HIS A 216 -8.99 1.60 -20.98
N LEU A 217 -9.79 1.89 -19.98
CA LEU A 217 -9.48 1.53 -18.60
C LEU A 217 -9.77 0.03 -18.36
N PRO A 218 -8.96 -0.64 -17.51
CA PRO A 218 -9.22 -2.03 -17.14
C PRO A 218 -10.52 -2.14 -16.32
N ALA A 219 -10.99 -3.37 -16.14
CA ALA A 219 -12.18 -3.67 -15.36
C ALA A 219 -13.48 -3.05 -15.90
N GLY A 220 -13.52 -2.72 -17.20
CA GLY A 220 -14.70 -2.15 -17.82
C GLY A 220 -15.02 -0.70 -17.39
N LEU A 221 -14.06 0.01 -16.77
CA LEU A 221 -14.24 1.38 -16.28
C LEU A 221 -14.40 2.46 -17.38
N GLY A 222 -14.69 2.04 -18.62
CA GLY A 222 -14.93 2.94 -19.73
C GLY A 222 -13.65 3.46 -20.41
N THR A 223 -13.78 4.60 -21.10
CA THR A 223 -12.69 5.26 -21.82
C THR A 223 -12.42 6.63 -21.23
N THR A 224 -11.17 7.06 -21.24
CA THR A 224 -10.78 8.39 -20.81
C THR A 224 -9.69 8.96 -21.71
N SER A 225 -9.47 10.27 -21.69
CA SER A 225 -8.35 10.90 -22.39
C SER A 225 -7.06 10.81 -21.58
N THR A 226 -5.91 10.85 -22.26
CA THR A 226 -4.59 10.90 -21.61
C THR A 226 -4.45 12.09 -20.67
N ALA A 227 -5.02 13.24 -21.04
CA ALA A 227 -4.98 14.46 -20.24
C ALA A 227 -5.84 14.34 -18.97
N ALA A 228 -7.05 13.77 -19.07
CA ALA A 228 -7.90 13.53 -17.91
C ALA A 228 -7.27 12.53 -16.94
N LEU A 229 -6.72 11.43 -17.45
CA LEU A 229 -6.03 10.44 -16.63
C LEU A 229 -4.80 11.03 -15.94
N GLY A 230 -3.98 11.79 -16.66
CA GLY A 230 -2.80 12.46 -16.11
C GLY A 230 -3.18 13.52 -15.06
N GLY A 231 -4.22 14.30 -15.32
CA GLY A 231 -4.78 15.27 -14.38
C GLY A 231 -5.27 14.60 -13.09
N TRP A 232 -6.07 13.55 -13.23
CA TRP A 232 -6.55 12.78 -12.10
C TRP A 232 -5.41 12.13 -11.28
N LEU A 233 -4.42 11.53 -11.93
CA LEU A 233 -3.27 10.93 -11.24
C LEU A 233 -2.48 11.99 -10.46
N ALA A 234 -2.24 13.15 -11.05
CA ALA A 234 -1.52 14.23 -10.38
C ALA A 234 -2.30 14.77 -9.18
N SER A 235 -3.61 15.02 -9.32
CA SER A 235 -4.47 15.48 -8.23
C SER A 235 -4.60 14.42 -7.13
N ALA A 236 -4.76 13.14 -7.51
CA ALA A 236 -4.85 12.03 -6.57
C ALA A 236 -3.57 11.88 -5.72
N VAL A 237 -2.40 11.92 -6.36
CA VAL A 237 -1.11 11.87 -5.66
C VAL A 237 -0.92 13.11 -4.79
N GLY A 238 -1.27 14.29 -5.29
CA GLY A 238 -1.21 15.54 -4.53
C GLY A 238 -2.07 15.49 -3.26
N LEU A 239 -3.34 15.11 -3.38
CA LEU A 239 -4.27 14.95 -2.25
C LEU A 239 -3.82 13.86 -1.27
N ALA A 240 -3.32 12.75 -1.77
CA ALA A 240 -2.78 11.69 -0.94
C ALA A 240 -1.58 12.16 -0.12
N LEU A 241 -0.63 12.87 -0.72
CA LEU A 241 0.53 13.42 -0.03
C LEU A 241 0.16 14.49 1.00
N LEU A 242 -0.97 15.20 0.81
CA LEU A 242 -1.51 16.15 1.80
C LEU A 242 -2.04 15.48 3.06
N THR A 243 -2.35 14.19 3.05
CA THR A 243 -2.89 13.47 4.22
C THR A 243 -2.03 13.65 5.48
N GLY A 244 -0.70 13.58 5.35
CA GLY A 244 0.22 13.80 6.47
C GLY A 244 0.16 15.23 7.05
N PRO A 245 0.37 16.27 6.24
CA PRO A 245 0.20 17.66 6.63
C PRO A 245 -1.17 17.98 7.23
N LEU A 246 -2.27 17.52 6.63
CA LEU A 246 -3.63 17.69 7.13
C LEU A 246 -3.81 17.08 8.52
N LEU A 247 -3.23 15.89 8.73
CA LEU A 247 -3.21 15.27 10.07
C LEU A 247 -2.49 16.12 11.09
N GLY A 248 -1.36 16.71 10.71
CA GLY A 248 -0.60 17.64 11.55
C GLY A 248 -1.40 18.91 11.87
N TRP A 249 -2.12 19.44 10.88
CA TRP A 249 -3.00 20.59 11.04
C TRP A 249 -4.18 20.29 11.94
N ALA A 250 -4.86 19.16 11.74
CA ALA A 250 -5.96 18.71 12.61
C ALA A 250 -5.49 18.59 14.07
N GLY A 251 -4.27 18.09 14.29
CA GLY A 251 -3.68 18.04 15.63
C GLY A 251 -3.42 19.40 16.25
N ARG A 252 -2.98 20.39 15.45
CA ARG A 252 -2.79 21.78 15.91
C ARG A 252 -4.13 22.44 16.23
N LEU A 253 -5.14 22.26 15.37
CA LEU A 253 -6.48 22.80 15.60
C LEU A 253 -7.10 22.27 16.90
N LEU A 254 -6.92 20.98 17.22
CA LEU A 254 -7.37 20.40 18.48
C LEU A 254 -6.67 21.04 19.71
N ALA A 255 -5.43 21.48 19.54
CA ALA A 255 -4.63 22.09 20.61
C ALA A 255 -4.77 23.61 20.70
N LEU A 256 -5.55 24.26 19.80
CA LEU A 256 -5.75 25.72 19.80
C LEU A 256 -6.74 26.17 20.89
N GLY A 257 -6.57 27.42 21.34
CA GLY A 257 -7.42 28.06 22.33
C GLY A 257 -7.17 27.55 23.75
N ARG A 258 -8.25 27.29 24.51
CA ARG A 258 -8.21 26.67 25.86
C ARG A 258 -8.61 25.18 25.74
N PRO A 259 -7.70 24.30 25.32
CA PRO A 259 -8.05 22.91 25.10
C PRO A 259 -8.28 22.19 26.42
N THR A 260 -9.30 21.35 26.48
CA THR A 260 -9.44 20.36 27.54
C THR A 260 -8.23 19.44 27.57
N PRO A 261 -7.86 18.81 28.70
CA PRO A 261 -6.75 17.87 28.78
C PRO A 261 -6.82 16.76 27.71
N LEU A 262 -8.03 16.29 27.39
CA LEU A 262 -8.28 15.30 26.34
C LEU A 262 -7.91 15.83 24.95
N ARG A 263 -8.35 17.04 24.59
CA ARG A 263 -8.06 17.67 23.29
C ARG A 263 -6.56 17.97 23.13
N LEU A 264 -5.92 18.45 24.20
CA LEU A 264 -4.48 18.72 24.20
C LEU A 264 -3.67 17.43 23.97
N LEU A 265 -4.00 16.36 24.72
CA LEU A 265 -3.32 15.07 24.60
C LEU A 265 -3.54 14.42 23.23
N ALA A 266 -4.76 14.51 22.71
CA ALA A 266 -5.10 14.03 21.38
C ALA A 266 -4.37 14.83 20.29
N GLY A 267 -4.40 16.16 20.36
CA GLY A 267 -3.81 17.05 19.37
C GLY A 267 -2.29 16.92 19.27
N ARG A 268 -1.59 16.97 20.42
CA ARG A 268 -0.13 16.72 20.46
C ARG A 268 0.22 15.32 20.02
N GLY A 269 -0.62 14.35 20.37
CA GLY A 269 -0.48 12.97 19.90
C GLY A 269 -0.57 12.86 18.39
N LEU A 270 -1.53 13.54 17.78
CA LEU A 270 -1.78 13.53 16.35
C LEU A 270 -0.65 14.21 15.56
N THR A 271 -0.19 15.38 16.00
CA THR A 271 0.95 16.09 15.38
C THR A 271 2.24 15.27 15.39
N ALA A 272 2.52 14.58 16.49
CA ALA A 272 3.69 13.71 16.60
C ALA A 272 3.58 12.44 15.71
N GLN A 273 2.36 11.97 15.43
CA GLN A 273 2.10 10.80 14.59
C GLN A 273 1.98 11.15 13.11
N ALA A 274 1.65 12.40 12.76
CA ALA A 274 1.36 12.84 11.40
C ALA A 274 2.46 12.45 10.38
N ARG A 275 3.73 12.51 10.77
CA ARG A 275 4.85 12.10 9.92
C ARG A 275 4.97 10.60 9.74
N ARG A 276 4.67 9.83 10.78
CA ARG A 276 4.78 8.36 10.75
C ARG A 276 3.61 7.72 10.02
N LEU A 277 2.42 8.28 10.18
CA LEU A 277 1.18 7.77 9.59
C LEU A 277 0.86 8.41 8.24
N GLY A 278 1.44 9.57 7.90
CA GLY A 278 1.12 10.29 6.68
C GLY A 278 1.27 9.45 5.42
N ALA A 279 2.41 8.80 5.21
CA ALA A 279 2.64 7.97 4.03
C ALA A 279 1.73 6.72 3.95
N PRO A 280 1.56 5.91 5.02
CA PRO A 280 0.60 4.81 4.99
C PRO A 280 -0.85 5.25 4.76
N LEU A 281 -1.26 6.36 5.37
CA LEU A 281 -2.61 6.90 5.15
C LEU A 281 -2.78 7.48 3.74
N ALA A 282 -1.73 8.05 3.15
CA ALA A 282 -1.74 8.51 1.76
C ALA A 282 -2.01 7.35 0.78
N VAL A 283 -1.30 6.23 0.96
CA VAL A 283 -1.52 5.02 0.14
C VAL A 283 -2.90 4.44 0.37
N LEU A 284 -3.38 4.44 1.63
CA LEU A 284 -4.73 3.97 1.93
C LEU A 284 -5.81 4.90 1.33
N ALA A 285 -5.58 6.21 1.29
CA ALA A 285 -6.49 7.15 0.64
C ALA A 285 -6.61 6.90 -0.87
N LEU A 286 -5.48 6.64 -1.54
CA LEU A 286 -5.47 6.26 -2.96
C LEU A 286 -6.19 4.93 -3.20
N ALA A 287 -5.90 3.91 -2.39
CA ALA A 287 -6.57 2.62 -2.50
C ALA A 287 -8.09 2.74 -2.27
N LEU A 288 -8.50 3.53 -1.28
CA LEU A 288 -9.90 3.81 -1.00
C LEU A 288 -10.57 4.56 -2.16
N ALA A 289 -9.89 5.55 -2.73
CA ALA A 289 -10.39 6.29 -3.89
C ALA A 289 -10.63 5.37 -5.09
N MET A 290 -9.68 4.48 -5.40
CA MET A 290 -9.86 3.48 -6.47
C MET A 290 -11.06 2.58 -6.22
N VAL A 291 -11.20 2.04 -5.01
CA VAL A 291 -12.33 1.16 -4.65
C VAL A 291 -13.67 1.90 -4.75
N LEU A 292 -13.74 3.13 -4.22
CA LEU A 292 -14.97 3.93 -4.29
C LEU A 292 -15.36 4.26 -5.73
N THR A 293 -14.38 4.58 -6.59
CA THR A 293 -14.63 4.83 -8.02
C THR A 293 -15.15 3.58 -8.72
N THR A 294 -14.53 2.42 -8.47
CA THR A 294 -14.97 1.14 -9.03
C THR A 294 -16.38 0.77 -8.59
N ILE A 295 -16.68 0.89 -7.29
CA ILE A 295 -18.04 0.62 -6.75
C ILE A 295 -19.07 1.56 -7.39
N ARG A 296 -18.74 2.86 -7.51
CA ARG A 296 -19.66 3.82 -8.12
C ARG A 296 -19.95 3.50 -9.58
N TYR A 297 -18.94 3.08 -10.34
CA TYR A 297 -19.10 2.65 -11.72
C TYR A 297 -20.03 1.43 -11.82
N TRP A 298 -19.80 0.40 -11.01
CA TRP A 298 -20.64 -0.80 -11.01
C TRP A 298 -22.09 -0.56 -10.59
N LEU A 299 -22.32 0.42 -9.70
CA LEU A 299 -23.68 0.82 -9.32
C LEU A 299 -24.40 1.57 -10.46
N GLY A 300 -23.66 2.25 -11.34
CA GLY A 300 -24.21 2.94 -12.50
C GLY A 300 -24.50 2.02 -13.70
N GLU A 301 -23.75 0.92 -13.82
CA GLU A 301 -23.83 -0.04 -14.93
C GLU A 301 -24.08 -1.48 -14.37
N PRO A 302 -25.35 -1.83 -14.08
CA PRO A 302 -25.68 -3.18 -13.58
C PRO A 302 -25.28 -4.26 -14.59
N GLY A 303 -24.46 -5.21 -14.16
CA GLY A 303 -23.93 -6.29 -15.00
C GLY A 303 -22.48 -6.16 -15.41
N SER A 304 -21.82 -5.02 -15.14
CA SER A 304 -20.38 -4.81 -15.37
C SER A 304 -19.49 -5.29 -14.22
N ALA A 305 -20.08 -5.75 -13.11
CA ALA A 305 -19.36 -6.17 -11.92
C ALA A 305 -18.65 -7.52 -12.14
N ASP A 306 -17.35 -7.45 -12.41
CA ASP A 306 -16.47 -8.61 -12.49
C ASP A 306 -15.87 -8.95 -11.13
N VAL A 307 -15.84 -10.23 -10.79
CA VAL A 307 -15.28 -10.73 -9.51
C VAL A 307 -13.78 -10.47 -9.42
N LEU A 308 -13.06 -10.57 -10.51
CA LEU A 308 -11.60 -10.47 -10.53
C LEU A 308 -11.06 -9.07 -10.22
N PRO A 309 -11.56 -7.99 -10.85
CA PRO A 309 -11.22 -6.63 -10.44
C PRO A 309 -11.58 -6.32 -8.99
N ALA A 310 -12.67 -6.92 -8.46
CA ALA A 310 -13.04 -6.79 -7.06
C ALA A 310 -11.98 -7.40 -6.12
N ILE A 311 -11.46 -8.58 -6.47
CA ILE A 311 -10.38 -9.23 -5.71
C ILE A 311 -9.10 -8.38 -5.78
N GLU A 312 -8.76 -7.83 -6.93
CA GLU A 312 -7.60 -6.95 -7.11
C GLU A 312 -7.70 -5.68 -6.26
N ALA A 313 -8.84 -4.99 -6.34
CA ALA A 313 -9.12 -3.82 -5.52
C ALA A 313 -9.08 -4.16 -4.02
N GLY A 314 -9.64 -5.31 -3.63
CA GLY A 314 -9.60 -5.84 -2.27
C GLY A 314 -8.18 -6.11 -1.78
N LEU A 315 -7.31 -6.66 -2.62
CA LEU A 315 -5.89 -6.87 -2.31
C LEU A 315 -5.17 -5.55 -2.07
N VAL A 316 -5.33 -4.59 -2.99
CA VAL A 316 -4.69 -3.26 -2.88
C VAL A 316 -5.15 -2.56 -1.59
N LEU A 317 -6.45 -2.56 -1.33
CA LEU A 317 -7.02 -1.98 -0.11
C LEU A 317 -6.54 -2.72 1.15
N GLY A 318 -6.51 -4.05 1.12
CA GLY A 318 -6.04 -4.90 2.21
C GLY A 318 -4.57 -4.69 2.53
N CYS A 319 -3.70 -4.58 1.54
CA CYS A 319 -2.27 -4.26 1.71
C CYS A 319 -2.08 -2.85 2.29
N ALA A 320 -2.82 -1.86 1.79
CA ALA A 320 -2.76 -0.49 2.30
C ALA A 320 -3.26 -0.39 3.75
N ALA A 321 -4.39 -1.03 4.08
CA ALA A 321 -4.92 -1.11 5.43
C ALA A 321 -3.98 -1.86 6.38
N GLY A 322 -3.43 -2.98 5.94
CA GLY A 322 -2.42 -3.75 6.68
C GLY A 322 -1.18 -2.93 7.01
N ALA A 323 -0.71 -2.10 6.09
CA ALA A 323 0.40 -1.17 6.31
C ALA A 323 0.07 -0.13 7.39
N VAL A 324 -1.15 0.44 7.36
CA VAL A 324 -1.61 1.39 8.40
C VAL A 324 -1.71 0.70 9.76
N ILE A 325 -2.29 -0.51 9.82
CA ILE A 325 -2.41 -1.29 11.07
C ILE A 325 -1.02 -1.60 11.64
N ALA A 326 -0.07 -2.03 10.80
CA ALA A 326 1.30 -2.30 11.22
C ALA A 326 1.98 -1.06 11.82
N ARG A 327 1.78 0.11 11.22
CA ARG A 327 2.28 1.39 11.73
C ARG A 327 1.61 1.85 13.01
N LEU A 328 0.30 1.69 13.12
CA LEU A 328 -0.44 1.98 14.36
C LEU A 328 0.05 1.10 15.51
N ALA A 329 0.29 -0.19 15.26
CA ALA A 329 0.84 -1.10 16.25
C ALA A 329 2.24 -0.66 16.71
N GLU A 330 3.11 -0.23 15.80
CA GLU A 330 4.45 0.30 16.12
C GLU A 330 4.35 1.57 16.98
N VAL A 331 3.49 2.51 16.60
CA VAL A 331 3.26 3.74 17.37
C VAL A 331 2.71 3.45 18.77
N ARG A 332 1.80 2.46 18.90
CA ARG A 332 1.26 2.04 20.19
C ARG A 332 2.36 1.44 21.09
N THR A 333 3.21 0.59 20.56
CA THR A 333 4.31 -0.01 21.35
C THR A 333 5.30 1.06 21.80
N ALA A 334 5.67 2.00 20.94
CA ALA A 334 6.57 3.09 21.27
C ALA A 334 6.02 4.05 22.36
N ARG A 335 4.68 4.09 22.54
CA ARG A 335 4.02 4.98 23.52
C ARG A 335 3.62 4.31 24.82
N ARG A 336 3.80 3.02 24.96
CA ARG A 336 3.43 2.30 26.19
C ARG A 336 4.07 2.91 27.43
N GLY A 337 5.39 3.17 27.37
CA GLY A 337 6.11 3.79 28.49
C GLY A 337 5.57 5.18 28.89
N VAL A 338 5.18 6.00 27.92
CA VAL A 338 4.58 7.32 28.18
C VAL A 338 3.19 7.17 28.81
N ALA A 339 2.39 6.22 28.33
CA ALA A 339 1.05 5.95 28.88
C ALA A 339 1.15 5.44 30.32
N GLU A 340 2.09 4.53 30.60
CA GLU A 340 2.35 4.01 31.94
C GLU A 340 2.84 5.13 32.89
N ALA A 341 3.72 6.02 32.42
CA ALA A 341 4.17 7.17 33.20
C ALA A 341 3.01 8.11 33.55
N LEU A 342 2.13 8.39 32.58
CA LEU A 342 0.94 9.20 32.82
C LEU A 342 -0.02 8.57 33.82
N LEU A 343 -0.21 7.25 33.76
CA LEU A 343 -1.03 6.51 34.74
C LEU A 343 -0.43 6.58 36.15
N ARG A 344 0.91 6.44 36.26
CA ARG A 344 1.61 6.60 37.55
C ARG A 344 1.49 8.01 38.14
N LEU A 345 1.36 9.02 37.28
CA LEU A 345 1.11 10.42 37.67
C LEU A 345 -0.37 10.72 37.99
N GLY A 346 -1.24 9.68 38.00
CA GLY A 346 -2.66 9.82 38.35
C GLY A 346 -3.59 10.20 37.19
N ALA A 347 -3.14 10.11 35.93
CA ALA A 347 -4.03 10.35 34.79
C ALA A 347 -5.14 9.28 34.71
N ALA A 348 -6.40 9.71 34.58
CA ALA A 348 -7.52 8.81 34.47
C ALA A 348 -7.44 7.94 33.21
N PRO A 349 -7.62 6.60 33.27
CA PRO A 349 -7.59 5.72 32.10
C PRO A 349 -8.59 6.11 31.02
N ARG A 350 -9.76 6.63 31.39
CA ARG A 350 -10.78 7.14 30.48
C ARG A 350 -10.27 8.31 29.61
N LEU A 351 -9.42 9.17 30.15
CA LEU A 351 -8.82 10.28 29.43
C LEU A 351 -7.84 9.79 28.36
N LEU A 352 -7.03 8.77 28.69
CA LEU A 352 -6.09 8.15 27.72
C LEU A 352 -6.85 7.44 26.61
N PHE A 353 -7.89 6.67 26.94
CA PHE A 353 -8.75 6.00 25.97
C PHE A 353 -9.46 7.02 25.06
N GLY A 354 -10.10 8.05 25.64
CA GLY A 354 -10.75 9.11 24.87
C GLY A 354 -9.81 9.84 23.93
N ALA A 355 -8.55 10.07 24.34
CA ALA A 355 -7.55 10.67 23.47
C ALA A 355 -7.14 9.75 22.31
N VAL A 356 -7.14 8.43 22.49
CA VAL A 356 -6.93 7.46 21.40
C VAL A 356 -8.11 7.47 20.44
N VAL A 357 -9.33 7.42 20.94
CA VAL A 357 -10.55 7.45 20.12
C VAL A 357 -10.59 8.73 19.28
N LEU A 358 -10.38 9.90 19.91
CA LEU A 358 -10.41 11.19 19.20
C LEU A 358 -9.34 11.26 18.08
N ARG A 359 -8.13 10.72 18.34
CA ARG A 359 -7.08 10.64 17.30
C ARG A 359 -7.47 9.73 16.14
N THR A 360 -8.08 8.59 16.44
CA THR A 360 -8.53 7.64 15.41
C THR A 360 -9.64 8.25 14.56
N LEU A 361 -10.60 8.92 15.19
CA LEU A 361 -11.67 9.63 14.49
C LEU A 361 -11.09 10.74 13.57
N MET A 362 -10.18 11.58 14.07
CA MET A 362 -9.55 12.62 13.24
C MET A 362 -8.72 12.04 12.09
N SER A 363 -8.05 10.92 12.30
CA SER A 363 -7.32 10.24 11.22
C SER A 363 -8.27 9.65 10.19
N GLY A 364 -9.40 9.10 10.63
CA GLY A 364 -10.46 8.60 9.76
C GLY A 364 -11.14 9.71 8.95
N THR A 365 -11.42 10.86 9.55
CA THR A 365 -12.01 12.01 8.82
C THR A 365 -11.06 12.55 7.77
N VAL A 366 -9.77 12.71 8.08
CA VAL A 366 -8.77 13.13 7.07
C VAL A 366 -8.68 12.13 5.93
N LEU A 367 -8.69 10.83 6.23
CA LEU A 367 -8.67 9.76 5.21
C LEU A 367 -9.92 9.81 4.32
N LEU A 368 -11.11 9.94 4.91
CA LEU A 368 -12.37 10.02 4.15
C LEU A 368 -12.45 11.28 3.28
N VAL A 369 -11.98 12.42 3.79
CA VAL A 369 -11.95 13.67 3.01
C VAL A 369 -10.99 13.54 1.83
N THR A 370 -9.76 13.07 2.03
CA THR A 370 -8.77 12.94 0.94
C THR A 370 -9.15 11.84 -0.05
N GLY A 371 -9.54 10.66 0.43
CA GLY A 371 -9.98 9.55 -0.42
C GLY A 371 -11.30 9.84 -1.15
N GLY A 372 -12.26 10.46 -0.48
CA GLY A 372 -13.53 10.87 -1.08
C GLY A 372 -13.38 11.97 -2.13
N ALA A 373 -12.51 12.96 -1.89
CA ALA A 373 -12.21 14.01 -2.87
C ALA A 373 -11.56 13.41 -4.14
N THR A 374 -10.58 12.50 -3.97
CA THR A 374 -9.96 11.80 -5.12
C THR A 374 -10.95 10.93 -5.89
N ALA A 375 -11.85 10.25 -5.20
CA ALA A 375 -12.89 9.43 -5.84
C ALA A 375 -13.92 10.31 -6.59
N ALA A 376 -14.26 11.46 -6.03
CA ALA A 376 -15.17 12.42 -6.70
C ALA A 376 -14.56 12.98 -7.99
N LEU A 377 -13.27 13.32 -7.99
CA LEU A 377 -12.54 13.75 -9.18
C LEU A 377 -12.49 12.63 -10.23
N ALA A 378 -12.15 11.40 -9.83
CA ALA A 378 -12.16 10.26 -10.75
C ALA A 378 -13.53 10.06 -11.41
N ALA A 379 -14.61 10.17 -10.63
CA ALA A 379 -15.98 10.03 -11.15
C ALA A 379 -16.38 11.15 -12.12
N ALA A 380 -15.79 12.33 -12.01
CA ALA A 380 -16.00 13.41 -12.95
C ALA A 380 -15.27 13.19 -14.28
N GLY A 381 -14.11 12.55 -14.26
CA GLY A 381 -13.28 12.24 -15.44
C GLY A 381 -13.70 10.98 -16.22
N LEU A 382 -14.51 10.10 -15.61
CA LEU A 382 -15.05 8.89 -16.25
C LEU A 382 -16.38 9.21 -16.92
N ARG A 383 -16.44 9.13 -18.24
CA ARG A 383 -17.65 9.27 -19.06
C ARG A 383 -17.81 8.08 -20.00
#